data_86ce97703e34ee1bc31d7dac9e8f937e
#
_entry.id   86ce97703e34ee1bc31d7dac9e8f937e
#
_cell.length_a   1.000
_cell.length_b   1.000
_cell.length_c   1.000
_cell.angle_alpha   90.00
_cell.angle_beta   90.00
_cell.angle_gamma   90.00
#
_symmetry.space_group_name_H-M   'P 1'
#
loop_
_entity.id
_entity.type
_entity.pdbx_description
1 polymer ?
#
loop_
_entity_poly.entity_id
_entity_poly.type
_entity_poly.pdbx_seq_one_letter_code
_entity_poly.pdbx_strand_id
1 'polypeptide(L)' 'MASEKKSVQLATLVLELKENLLAHIEIEQLQARLTREKYISLIKNGFTETQALELCKR' A
#
# COMPACT_ATOMS: atom_id res chain seq x y z
N MET A 1 -19.59 -33.07 11.97
CA MET A 1 -19.56 -32.20 11.31
C MET A 1 -18.33 -31.36 11.19
N ALA A 2 -17.26 -32.06 10.93
CA ALA A 2 -15.98 -31.41 10.66
C ALA A 2 -16.01 -30.51 9.42
N SER A 3 -16.88 -30.83 8.43
CA SER A 3 -17.01 -30.05 7.22
C SER A 3 -17.62 -28.66 7.43
N GLU A 4 -18.56 -28.53 8.39
CA GLU A 4 -19.16 -27.25 8.71
C GLU A 4 -18.18 -26.32 9.41
N LYS A 5 -17.40 -26.85 10.35
CA LYS A 5 -16.34 -26.08 11.01
C LYS A 5 -15.28 -25.61 10.03
N LYS A 6 -14.89 -26.47 9.09
CA LYS A 6 -13.94 -26.10 8.03
C LYS A 6 -14.48 -25.00 7.13
N SER A 7 -15.78 -25.08 6.76
CA SER A 7 -16.42 -24.07 5.94
C SER A 7 -16.47 -22.71 6.62
N VAL A 8 -16.77 -22.68 7.93
CA VAL A 8 -16.78 -21.45 8.73
C VAL A 8 -15.37 -20.89 8.86
N GLN A 9 -14.39 -21.73 9.12
CA GLN A 9 -13.00 -21.31 9.23
C GLN A 9 -12.47 -20.76 7.92
N LEU A 10 -12.79 -21.40 6.80
CA LEU A 10 -12.41 -20.92 5.48
C LEU A 10 -13.07 -19.57 5.14
N ALA A 11 -14.34 -19.43 5.46
CA ALA A 11 -15.07 -18.18 5.25
C ALA A 11 -14.46 -17.04 6.07
N THR A 12 -14.12 -17.31 7.33
CA THR A 12 -13.46 -16.32 8.19
C THR A 12 -12.09 -15.94 7.64
N LEU A 13 -11.31 -16.93 7.19
CA LEU A 13 -9.99 -16.69 6.60
C LEU A 13 -10.10 -15.82 5.34
N VAL A 14 -11.06 -16.13 4.47
CA VAL A 14 -11.28 -15.35 3.25
C VAL A 14 -11.64 -13.90 3.60
N LEU A 15 -12.50 -13.69 4.59
CA LEU A 15 -12.87 -12.35 5.03
C LEU A 15 -11.66 -11.58 5.56
N GLU A 16 -10.84 -12.21 6.40
CA GLU A 16 -9.62 -11.61 6.93
C GLU A 16 -8.64 -11.24 5.83
N LEU A 17 -8.46 -12.12 4.86
CA LEU A 17 -7.59 -11.86 3.71
C LEU A 17 -8.09 -10.68 2.87
N LYS A 18 -9.41 -10.59 2.66
CA LYS A 18 -10.00 -9.46 1.93
C LYS A 18 -9.81 -8.16 2.69
N GLU A 19 -10.03 -8.15 3.99
CA GLU A 19 -9.84 -6.97 4.83
C GLU A 19 -8.38 -6.51 4.81
N ASN A 20 -7.44 -7.47 4.93
CA ASN A 20 -6.01 -7.17 4.86
C ASN A 20 -5.61 -6.65 3.48
N LEU A 21 -6.17 -7.21 2.41
CA LEU A 21 -5.89 -6.75 1.06
C LEU A 21 -6.33 -5.31 0.86
N LEU A 22 -7.54 -4.97 1.30
CA LEU A 22 -8.04 -3.60 1.21
C LEU A 22 -7.15 -2.63 1.99
N ALA A 23 -6.73 -3.01 3.21
CA ALA A 23 -5.82 -2.20 4.01
C ALA A 23 -4.48 -1.99 3.29
N HIS A 24 -3.93 -3.03 2.68
CA HIS A 24 -2.68 -2.93 1.92
C HIS A 24 -2.84 -2.02 0.71
N ILE A 25 -3.93 -2.13 -0.01
CA ILE A 25 -4.21 -1.27 -1.17
C ILE A 25 -4.29 0.19 -0.72
N GLU A 26 -4.98 0.48 0.37
CA GLU A 26 -5.07 1.84 0.91
C GLU A 26 -3.71 2.38 1.33
N ILE A 27 -2.91 1.56 2.01
CA ILE A 27 -1.55 1.94 2.40
C ILE A 27 -0.70 2.26 1.17
N GLU A 28 -0.74 1.41 0.15
CA GLU A 28 0.02 1.63 -1.08
C GLU A 28 -0.41 2.90 -1.79
N GLN A 29 -1.70 3.19 -1.83
CA GLN A 29 -2.22 4.42 -2.43
C GLN A 29 -1.73 5.65 -1.67
N LEU A 30 -1.75 5.60 -0.34
CA LEU A 30 -1.26 6.70 0.49
C LEU A 30 0.25 6.88 0.33
N GLN A 31 1.01 5.78 0.28
CA GLN A 31 2.45 5.84 0.06
C GLN A 31 2.79 6.42 -1.31
N ALA A 32 2.03 6.06 -2.34
CA ALA A 32 2.21 6.61 -3.68
C ALA A 32 1.96 8.12 -3.70
N ARG A 33 0.93 8.59 -2.99
CA ARG A 33 0.64 10.03 -2.84
C ARG A 33 1.78 10.73 -2.10
N LEU A 34 2.27 10.15 -1.02
CA LEU A 34 3.39 10.71 -0.27
C LEU A 34 4.64 10.81 -1.12
N THR A 35 4.94 9.78 -1.90
CA THR A 35 6.08 9.78 -2.81
C THR A 35 5.95 10.86 -3.86
N ARG A 36 4.77 11.02 -4.44
CA ARG A 36 4.50 12.08 -5.42
C ARG A 36 4.67 13.46 -4.81
N GLU A 37 4.13 13.68 -3.62
CA GLU A 37 4.26 14.96 -2.92
C GLU A 37 5.72 15.25 -2.58
N LYS A 38 6.46 14.24 -2.18
CA LYS A 38 7.90 14.36 -1.93
C LYS A 38 8.65 14.76 -3.19
N TYR A 39 8.35 14.12 -4.32
CA TYR A 39 8.95 14.45 -5.61
C TYR A 39 8.67 15.90 -5.99
N ILE A 40 7.42 16.31 -5.92
CA ILE A 40 7.01 17.69 -6.24
C ILE A 40 7.73 18.70 -5.34
N SER A 41 7.81 18.41 -4.06
CA SER A 41 8.51 19.27 -3.09
C SER A 41 9.99 19.40 -3.41
N LEU A 42 10.64 18.30 -3.79
CA LEU A 42 12.04 18.30 -4.15
C LEU A 42 12.30 19.15 -5.40
N ILE A 43 11.46 19.01 -6.41
CA ILE A 43 11.56 19.84 -7.63
C ILE A 43 11.38 21.32 -7.29
N LYS A 44 10.40 21.66 -6.46
CA LYS A 44 10.16 23.04 -6.01
C LYS A 44 11.35 23.62 -5.25
N ASN A 45 12.09 22.78 -4.55
CA ASN A 45 13.26 23.19 -3.76
C ASN A 45 14.57 23.16 -4.55
N GLY A 46 14.50 23.00 -5.88
CA GLY A 46 15.63 23.17 -6.76
C GLY A 46 16.40 21.90 -7.08
N PHE A 47 15.91 20.72 -6.65
CA PHE A 47 16.52 19.45 -7.03
C PHE A 47 16.20 19.14 -8.50
N THR A 48 17.14 18.49 -9.20
CA THR A 48 16.88 18.01 -10.54
C THR A 48 15.94 16.81 -10.52
N GLU A 49 15.34 16.50 -11.66
CA GLU A 49 14.47 15.32 -11.77
C GLU A 49 15.20 14.03 -11.35
N THR A 50 16.45 13.86 -11.81
CA THR A 50 17.25 12.71 -11.44
C THR A 50 17.52 12.64 -9.95
N GLN A 51 17.86 13.75 -9.33
CA GLN A 51 18.08 13.81 -7.87
C GLN A 51 16.80 13.53 -7.10
N ALA A 52 15.67 14.12 -7.55
CA ALA A 52 14.39 13.91 -6.90
C ALA A 52 13.95 12.45 -6.97
N LEU A 53 14.12 11.80 -8.13
CA LEU A 53 13.80 10.37 -8.29
C LEU A 53 14.68 9.50 -7.39
N GLU A 54 15.96 9.79 -7.30
CA GLU A 54 16.86 9.04 -6.42
C GLU A 54 16.48 9.17 -4.95
N LEU A 55 16.10 10.37 -4.51
CA LEU A 55 15.67 10.60 -3.13
C LEU A 55 14.31 9.96 -2.84
N CYS A 56 13.44 9.83 -3.83
CA CYS A 56 12.14 9.15 -3.65
C CYS A 56 12.26 7.64 -3.56
N LYS A 57 13.37 7.05 -3.99
CA LYS A 57 13.61 5.60 -3.89
C LYS A 57 14.02 5.14 -2.49
N ARG A 58 14.33 6.04 -1.60
CA ARG A 58 14.84 5.71 -0.24
C ARG A 58 13.75 5.63 0.79
#